data_fa8ee63991d35f5b0cb2f6e84083e141
#
_entry.id   fa8ee63991d35f5b0cb2f6e84083e141
#
_cell.length_a   1.000
_cell.length_b   1.000
_cell.length_c   1.000
_cell.angle_alpha   90.00
_cell.angle_beta   90.00
_cell.angle_gamma   90.00
#
_symmetry.space_group_name_H-M   'P 1'
#
loop_
_entity.id
_entity.type
_entity.pdbx_description
1 polymer ?
#
loop_
_entity_poly.entity_id
_entity_poly.type
_entity_poly.pdbx_seq_one_letter_code
_entity_poly.pdbx_strand_id
1 'polypeptide(L)'
;MDFSPADLFRSTKTGSRSSLDRVNKQLSASRGTFRQKVHIGVLVATVALVAYGAIIIWSASQFKADASFSRHLLGIGIGAVLAVLVWRTDLRGISNFSTALLVIDLIVILSPKIPGLSYTGGLGMTGWIKIPGIGLTFQPVELAKLITIFFIATLGSQYNGRIDTVRDYVKLCGMLSIPFLAVVAMGDLGSGLVVLVSGAIV
;
A
#
# COMPACT_ATOMS: atom_id res chain seq x y z
N MET A 1 67.40 1.60 -8.34
CA MET A 1 66.01 1.25 -8.02
C MET A 1 65.23 1.27 -9.32
N ASP A 2 65.09 0.10 -9.95
CA ASP A 2 64.36 -0.02 -11.23
C ASP A 2 62.85 -0.10 -10.96
N PHE A 3 62.18 1.00 -11.28
CA PHE A 3 60.72 1.05 -11.23
C PHE A 3 60.18 0.54 -12.57
N SER A 4 59.66 -0.69 -12.57
CA SER A 4 59.05 -1.24 -13.78
C SER A 4 57.61 -0.69 -13.96
N PRO A 5 57.25 -0.20 -15.16
CA PRO A 5 55.88 0.26 -15.45
C PRO A 5 54.80 -0.78 -15.21
N ALA A 6 55.17 -2.07 -15.20
CA ALA A 6 54.25 -3.19 -14.92
C ALA A 6 53.73 -3.21 -13.49
N ASP A 7 54.47 -2.65 -12.52
CA ASP A 7 54.04 -2.65 -11.11
C ASP A 7 52.95 -1.63 -10.83
N LEU A 8 52.90 -0.53 -11.58
CA LEU A 8 51.83 0.47 -11.51
C LEU A 8 50.49 -0.07 -11.99
N PHE A 9 50.49 -0.87 -13.06
CA PHE A 9 49.26 -1.50 -13.56
C PHE A 9 48.76 -2.65 -12.68
N ARG A 10 49.64 -3.30 -11.94
CA ARG A 10 49.29 -4.37 -11.01
C ARG A 10 48.63 -3.83 -9.73
N SER A 11 49.13 -2.71 -9.22
CA SER A 11 48.61 -2.05 -8.03
C SER A 11 47.17 -1.51 -8.22
N THR A 12 46.91 -0.90 -9.39
CA THR A 12 45.59 -0.35 -9.71
C THR A 12 44.50 -1.42 -9.92
N LYS A 13 44.83 -2.61 -10.49
CA LYS A 13 43.89 -3.70 -10.67
C LYS A 13 43.49 -4.39 -9.36
N THR A 14 44.37 -4.47 -8.39
CA THR A 14 44.10 -5.11 -7.09
C THR A 14 43.21 -4.22 -6.21
N GLY A 15 43.43 -2.91 -6.23
CA GLY A 15 42.64 -1.95 -5.47
C GLY A 15 41.18 -1.84 -5.98
N SER A 16 41.02 -1.89 -7.33
CA SER A 16 39.67 -1.84 -7.94
C SER A 16 38.83 -3.08 -7.66
N ARG A 17 39.42 -4.28 -7.69
CA ARG A 17 38.72 -5.54 -7.36
C ARG A 17 38.28 -5.57 -5.89
N SER A 18 39.12 -5.17 -4.97
CA SER A 18 38.79 -5.18 -3.53
C SER A 18 37.70 -4.16 -3.17
N SER A 19 37.60 -3.04 -3.91
CA SER A 19 36.52 -2.07 -3.72
C SER A 19 35.19 -2.58 -4.30
N LEU A 20 35.22 -3.20 -5.46
CA LEU A 20 34.03 -3.83 -6.08
C LEU A 20 33.52 -5.01 -5.24
N ASP A 21 34.40 -5.83 -4.68
CA ASP A 21 34.02 -6.92 -3.80
C ASP A 21 33.41 -6.42 -2.47
N ARG A 22 33.91 -5.31 -1.93
CA ARG A 22 33.29 -4.66 -0.76
C ARG A 22 31.92 -4.09 -1.07
N VAL A 23 31.75 -3.42 -2.21
CA VAL A 23 30.46 -2.89 -2.66
C VAL A 23 29.49 -4.04 -2.93
N ASN A 24 29.91 -5.11 -3.61
CA ASN A 24 29.07 -6.28 -3.85
C ASN A 24 28.70 -7.01 -2.54
N LYS A 25 29.61 -7.09 -1.58
CA LYS A 25 29.35 -7.67 -0.26
C LYS A 25 28.39 -6.80 0.55
N GLN A 26 28.47 -5.47 0.46
CA GLN A 26 27.52 -4.56 1.08
C GLN A 26 26.15 -4.63 0.40
N LEU A 27 26.08 -4.73 -0.93
CA LEU A 27 24.84 -4.89 -1.68
C LEU A 27 24.20 -6.25 -1.42
N SER A 28 24.96 -7.33 -1.32
CA SER A 28 24.44 -8.65 -0.97
C SER A 28 24.01 -8.74 0.51
N ALA A 29 24.73 -8.11 1.42
CA ALA A 29 24.34 -8.01 2.83
C ALA A 29 23.06 -7.18 2.99
N SER A 30 22.90 -6.09 2.25
CA SER A 30 21.66 -5.30 2.25
C SER A 30 20.47 -6.07 1.63
N ARG A 31 20.72 -6.93 0.65
CA ARG A 31 19.70 -7.84 0.09
C ARG A 31 19.29 -8.97 1.06
N GLY A 32 20.24 -9.47 1.85
CA GLY A 32 20.00 -10.57 2.80
C GLY A 32 19.31 -10.17 4.10
N THR A 33 19.37 -8.89 4.49
CA THR A 33 18.89 -8.42 5.79
C THR A 33 17.44 -7.91 5.74
N PHE A 34 16.82 -7.83 4.56
CA PHE A 34 15.43 -7.41 4.39
C PHE A 34 14.45 -8.60 4.48
N ARG A 35 14.66 -9.46 5.45
CA ARG A 35 13.58 -10.30 5.97
C ARG A 35 12.68 -9.34 6.75
N GLN A 36 11.54 -9.00 6.18
CA GLN A 36 10.55 -8.14 6.82
C GLN A 36 10.30 -8.68 8.23
N LYS A 37 10.80 -7.97 9.24
CA LYS A 37 10.57 -8.33 10.63
C LYS A 37 9.10 -8.07 10.88
N VAL A 38 8.30 -9.14 10.94
CA VAL A 38 6.90 -9.04 11.35
C VAL A 38 6.89 -8.47 12.75
N HIS A 39 6.24 -7.35 12.92
CA HIS A 39 6.02 -6.78 14.24
C HIS A 39 4.98 -7.67 14.94
N ILE A 40 5.44 -8.57 15.80
CA ILE A 40 4.59 -9.58 16.46
C ILE A 40 3.41 -8.92 17.17
N GLY A 41 3.60 -7.74 17.77
CA GLY A 41 2.52 -6.99 18.42
C GLY A 41 1.40 -6.60 17.46
N VAL A 42 1.75 -6.12 16.23
CA VAL A 42 0.77 -5.77 15.19
C VAL A 42 0.05 -7.04 14.71
N LEU A 43 0.77 -8.13 14.49
CA LEU A 43 0.17 -9.39 14.06
C LEU A 43 -0.82 -9.92 15.10
N VAL A 44 -0.43 -9.95 16.38
CA VAL A 44 -1.32 -10.39 17.47
C VAL A 44 -2.55 -9.51 17.59
N ALA A 45 -2.39 -8.19 17.53
CA ALA A 45 -3.51 -7.25 17.56
C ALA A 45 -4.46 -7.47 16.36
N THR A 46 -3.92 -7.67 15.16
CA THR A 46 -4.73 -7.94 13.96
C THR A 46 -5.50 -9.25 14.11
N VAL A 47 -4.87 -10.33 14.54
CA VAL A 47 -5.53 -11.62 14.75
C VAL A 47 -6.62 -11.51 15.82
N ALA A 48 -6.34 -10.81 16.93
CA ALA A 48 -7.32 -10.60 18.00
C ALA A 48 -8.54 -9.81 17.52
N LEU A 49 -8.35 -8.75 16.73
CA LEU A 49 -9.44 -7.96 16.15
C LEU A 49 -10.25 -8.76 15.14
N VAL A 50 -9.61 -9.56 14.29
CA VAL A 50 -10.30 -10.44 13.32
C VAL A 50 -11.12 -11.50 14.06
N ALA A 51 -10.56 -12.14 15.10
CA ALA A 51 -11.25 -13.12 15.91
C ALA A 51 -12.46 -12.49 16.64
N TYR A 52 -12.28 -11.32 17.23
CA TYR A 52 -13.35 -10.58 17.89
C TYR A 52 -14.48 -10.22 16.91
N GLY A 53 -14.13 -9.70 15.72
CA GLY A 53 -15.09 -9.41 14.64
C GLY A 53 -15.85 -10.67 14.19
N ALA A 54 -15.17 -11.82 14.08
CA ALA A 54 -15.80 -13.07 13.72
C ALA A 54 -16.83 -13.54 14.77
N ILE A 55 -16.54 -13.38 16.08
CA ILE A 55 -17.47 -13.70 17.17
C ILE A 55 -18.71 -12.80 17.08
N ILE A 56 -18.54 -11.50 16.86
CA ILE A 56 -19.66 -10.56 16.75
C ILE A 56 -20.55 -10.92 15.56
N ILE A 57 -19.96 -11.16 14.39
CA ILE A 57 -20.72 -11.52 13.18
C ILE A 57 -21.41 -12.87 13.34
N TRP A 58 -20.76 -13.84 13.99
CA TRP A 58 -21.39 -15.10 14.32
C TRP A 58 -22.63 -14.91 15.21
N SER A 59 -22.51 -14.12 16.27
CA SER A 59 -23.63 -13.78 17.16
C SER A 59 -24.74 -13.05 16.39
N ALA A 60 -24.41 -12.05 15.59
CA ALA A 60 -25.37 -11.28 14.79
C ALA A 60 -26.11 -12.17 13.76
N SER A 61 -25.43 -13.16 13.19
CA SER A 61 -26.02 -14.10 12.21
C SER A 61 -27.10 -14.98 12.76
N GLN A 62 -27.19 -15.13 14.09
CA GLN A 62 -28.25 -15.88 14.74
C GLN A 62 -29.61 -15.12 14.76
N PHE A 63 -29.54 -13.78 14.67
CA PHE A 63 -30.71 -12.91 14.81
C PHE A 63 -31.11 -12.17 13.53
N LYS A 64 -30.16 -12.03 12.57
CA LYS A 64 -30.38 -11.29 11.32
C LYS A 64 -30.10 -12.18 10.12
N ALA A 65 -31.08 -12.36 9.25
CA ALA A 65 -30.96 -13.17 8.02
C ALA A 65 -29.92 -12.58 7.03
N ASP A 66 -29.69 -11.27 7.07
CA ASP A 66 -28.73 -10.59 6.20
C ASP A 66 -27.27 -10.76 6.66
N ALA A 67 -27.03 -11.09 7.95
CA ALA A 67 -25.71 -11.36 8.48
C ALA A 67 -25.30 -12.80 8.18
N SER A 68 -24.38 -13.01 7.25
CA SER A 68 -23.89 -14.35 6.88
C SER A 68 -22.47 -14.57 7.39
N PHE A 69 -22.33 -15.42 8.39
CA PHE A 69 -21.04 -15.82 8.96
C PHE A 69 -20.12 -16.48 7.91
N SER A 70 -20.70 -17.29 7.01
CA SER A 70 -19.92 -17.94 5.94
C SER A 70 -19.28 -16.93 4.99
N ARG A 71 -20.01 -15.87 4.62
CA ARG A 71 -19.48 -14.78 3.78
C ARG A 71 -18.37 -14.01 4.51
N HIS A 72 -18.51 -13.82 5.82
CA HIS A 72 -17.47 -13.17 6.63
C HIS A 72 -16.18 -14.00 6.69
N LEU A 73 -16.29 -15.32 6.92
CA LEU A 73 -15.13 -16.23 6.89
C LEU A 73 -14.45 -16.25 5.53
N LEU A 74 -15.21 -16.24 4.45
CA LEU A 74 -14.67 -16.18 3.09
C LEU A 74 -13.90 -14.86 2.88
N GLY A 75 -14.43 -13.74 3.37
CA GLY A 75 -13.73 -12.44 3.36
C GLY A 75 -12.41 -12.47 4.14
N ILE A 76 -12.41 -13.07 5.33
CA ILE A 76 -11.19 -13.27 6.14
C ILE A 76 -10.17 -14.11 5.37
N GLY A 77 -10.60 -15.21 4.73
CA GLY A 77 -9.73 -16.07 3.93
C GLY A 77 -9.09 -15.33 2.76
N ILE A 78 -9.89 -14.59 1.99
CA ILE A 78 -9.38 -13.75 0.89
C ILE A 78 -8.40 -12.70 1.42
N GLY A 79 -8.75 -12.00 2.50
CA GLY A 79 -7.90 -11.00 3.12
C GLY A 79 -6.57 -11.57 3.59
N ALA A 80 -6.56 -12.76 4.19
CA ALA A 80 -5.34 -13.44 4.61
C ALA A 80 -4.44 -13.81 3.43
N VAL A 81 -5.01 -14.32 2.33
CA VAL A 81 -4.25 -14.64 1.10
C VAL A 81 -3.64 -13.36 0.52
N LEU A 82 -4.41 -12.28 0.41
CA LEU A 82 -3.92 -10.99 -0.09
C LEU A 82 -2.82 -10.43 0.81
N ALA A 83 -2.96 -10.52 2.14
CA ALA A 83 -1.94 -10.08 3.09
C ALA A 83 -0.62 -10.84 2.89
N VAL A 84 -0.67 -12.17 2.69
CA VAL A 84 0.52 -12.98 2.41
C VAL A 84 1.15 -12.62 1.05
N LEU A 85 0.34 -12.38 0.02
CA LEU A 85 0.83 -11.96 -1.30
C LEU A 85 1.54 -10.62 -1.22
N VAL A 86 0.94 -9.61 -0.60
CA VAL A 86 1.56 -8.29 -0.40
C VAL A 86 2.83 -8.41 0.44
N TRP A 87 2.82 -9.23 1.48
CA TRP A 87 4.00 -9.46 2.31
C TRP A 87 5.17 -10.08 1.54
N ARG A 88 4.90 -10.92 0.55
CA ARG A 88 5.94 -11.54 -0.29
C ARG A 88 6.40 -10.66 -1.45
N THR A 89 5.69 -9.60 -1.75
CA THR A 89 5.99 -8.70 -2.88
C THR A 89 7.02 -7.65 -2.47
N ASP A 90 8.03 -7.44 -3.31
CA ASP A 90 8.98 -6.34 -3.13
C ASP A 90 8.37 -5.04 -3.67
N LEU A 91 7.98 -4.18 -2.74
CA LEU A 91 7.33 -2.89 -3.06
C LEU A 91 8.32 -1.82 -3.55
N ARG A 92 9.64 -2.07 -3.52
CA ARG A 92 10.65 -1.10 -3.96
C ARG A 92 10.57 -0.80 -5.45
N GLY A 93 10.12 -1.75 -6.26
CA GLY A 93 9.92 -1.56 -7.69
C GLY A 93 8.82 -0.55 -8.04
N ILE A 94 7.95 -0.22 -7.08
CA ILE A 94 6.81 0.67 -7.29
C ILE A 94 7.23 2.16 -7.26
N SER A 95 8.41 2.48 -6.72
CA SER A 95 8.89 3.87 -6.53
C SER A 95 8.90 4.73 -7.80
N ASN A 96 8.98 4.12 -8.99
CA ASN A 96 9.02 4.83 -10.27
C ASN A 96 7.63 5.06 -10.90
N PHE A 97 6.56 4.54 -10.28
CA PHE A 97 5.21 4.49 -10.87
C PHE A 97 4.22 5.42 -10.17
N SER A 98 4.65 6.54 -9.59
CA SER A 98 3.76 7.47 -8.85
C SER A 98 2.55 7.91 -9.67
N THR A 99 2.73 8.28 -10.95
CA THR A 99 1.63 8.69 -11.83
C THR A 99 0.66 7.53 -12.10
N ALA A 100 1.18 6.33 -12.33
CA ALA A 100 0.33 5.15 -12.54
C ALA A 100 -0.48 4.82 -11.28
N LEU A 101 0.12 4.94 -10.09
CA LEU A 101 -0.57 4.75 -8.82
C LEU A 101 -1.71 5.75 -8.65
N LEU A 102 -1.50 7.04 -8.96
CA LEU A 102 -2.56 8.05 -8.91
C LEU A 102 -3.72 7.71 -9.86
N VAL A 103 -3.41 7.31 -11.10
CA VAL A 103 -4.44 6.95 -12.09
C VAL A 103 -5.23 5.72 -11.61
N ILE A 104 -4.55 4.69 -11.12
CA ILE A 104 -5.19 3.48 -10.58
C ILE A 104 -6.06 3.86 -9.37
N ASP A 105 -5.56 4.70 -8.48
CA ASP A 105 -6.29 5.18 -7.31
C ASP A 105 -7.60 5.85 -7.68
N LEU A 106 -7.56 6.79 -8.63
CA LEU A 106 -8.74 7.48 -9.13
C LEU A 106 -9.73 6.52 -9.82
N ILE A 107 -9.24 5.55 -10.60
CA ILE A 107 -10.10 4.53 -11.22
C ILE A 107 -10.79 3.70 -10.13
N VAL A 108 -10.07 3.30 -9.09
CA VAL A 108 -10.63 2.53 -7.97
C VAL A 108 -11.66 3.35 -7.21
N ILE A 109 -11.37 4.62 -6.88
CA ILE A 109 -12.30 5.51 -6.17
C ILE A 109 -13.59 5.70 -6.97
N LEU A 110 -13.48 5.92 -8.28
CA LEU A 110 -14.63 6.21 -9.14
C LEU A 110 -15.37 4.96 -9.62
N SER A 111 -14.82 3.76 -9.41
CA SER A 111 -15.40 2.51 -9.89
C SER A 111 -16.84 2.25 -9.45
N PRO A 112 -17.34 2.67 -8.25
CA PRO A 112 -18.73 2.49 -7.88
C PRO A 112 -19.71 3.35 -8.68
N LYS A 113 -19.23 4.38 -9.41
CA LYS A 113 -20.09 5.17 -10.32
C LYS A 113 -20.38 4.48 -11.65
N ILE A 114 -19.71 3.37 -11.93
CA ILE A 114 -19.95 2.61 -13.17
C ILE A 114 -21.34 1.96 -13.09
N PRO A 115 -22.25 2.24 -14.07
CA PRO A 115 -23.58 1.63 -14.08
C PRO A 115 -23.50 0.11 -14.06
N GLY A 116 -24.31 -0.53 -13.21
CA GLY A 116 -24.34 -1.99 -13.07
C GLY A 116 -23.38 -2.58 -12.03
N LEU A 117 -22.37 -1.81 -11.56
CA LEU A 117 -21.49 -2.24 -10.48
C LEU A 117 -21.89 -1.66 -9.12
N SER A 118 -22.58 -0.53 -9.09
CA SER A 118 -22.93 0.19 -7.88
C SER A 118 -23.93 -0.57 -7.00
N TYR A 119 -23.67 -0.59 -5.70
CA TYR A 119 -24.58 -1.09 -4.68
C TYR A 119 -24.73 -0.05 -3.57
N THR A 120 -25.94 0.41 -3.36
CA THR A 120 -26.24 1.49 -2.40
C THR A 120 -26.53 0.97 -0.98
N GLY A 121 -26.76 -0.33 -0.82
CA GLY A 121 -27.00 -0.94 0.49
C GLY A 121 -28.17 -0.37 1.30
N GLY A 122 -29.00 0.49 0.70
CA GLY A 122 -30.09 1.20 1.40
C GLY A 122 -29.64 2.44 2.18
N LEU A 123 -28.35 2.79 2.17
CA LEU A 123 -27.78 3.90 2.94
C LEU A 123 -27.64 5.21 2.13
N GLY A 124 -28.17 5.27 0.91
CA GLY A 124 -28.11 6.47 0.06
C GLY A 124 -26.72 6.80 -0.52
N MET A 125 -25.67 6.06 -0.15
CA MET A 125 -24.31 6.25 -0.66
C MET A 125 -23.98 5.20 -1.72
N THR A 126 -23.49 5.63 -2.86
CA THR A 126 -22.99 4.77 -3.94
C THR A 126 -21.50 4.52 -3.76
N GLY A 127 -21.09 3.89 -2.67
CA GLY A 127 -19.67 3.63 -2.35
C GLY A 127 -19.28 2.16 -2.39
N TRP A 128 -20.22 1.26 -2.67
CA TRP A 128 -20.02 -0.18 -2.60
C TRP A 128 -20.20 -0.84 -3.97
N ILE A 129 -19.43 -1.91 -4.19
CA ILE A 129 -19.58 -2.80 -5.34
C ILE A 129 -20.08 -4.15 -4.83
N LYS A 130 -21.11 -4.71 -5.45
CA LYS A 130 -21.59 -6.06 -5.19
C LYS A 130 -21.01 -7.01 -6.23
N ILE A 131 -20.30 -8.04 -5.77
CA ILE A 131 -19.72 -9.04 -6.66
C ILE A 131 -20.84 -10.03 -7.05
N PRO A 132 -21.20 -10.14 -8.33
CA PRO A 132 -22.23 -11.08 -8.79
C PRO A 132 -21.83 -12.52 -8.49
N GLY A 133 -22.80 -13.36 -8.13
CA GLY A 133 -22.60 -14.80 -7.88
C GLY A 133 -22.12 -15.17 -6.47
N ILE A 134 -21.31 -14.34 -5.80
CA ILE A 134 -20.78 -14.64 -4.46
C ILE A 134 -21.56 -13.88 -3.36
N GLY A 135 -22.23 -12.78 -3.74
CA GLY A 135 -22.98 -11.94 -2.82
C GLY A 135 -22.11 -11.15 -1.83
N LEU A 136 -20.79 -11.07 -2.07
CA LEU A 136 -19.89 -10.22 -1.32
C LEU A 136 -20.03 -8.77 -1.79
N THR A 137 -20.04 -7.86 -0.83
CA THR A 137 -19.93 -6.42 -1.09
C THR A 137 -18.50 -5.96 -0.76
N PHE A 138 -17.97 -5.12 -1.61
CA PHE A 138 -16.62 -4.55 -1.48
C PHE A 138 -16.72 -3.04 -1.59
N GLN A 139 -16.00 -2.34 -0.72
CA GLN A 139 -15.90 -0.88 -0.77
C GLN A 139 -14.54 -0.50 -1.39
N PRO A 140 -14.50 -0.01 -2.63
CA PRO A 140 -13.24 0.31 -3.31
C PRO A 140 -12.39 1.34 -2.60
N VAL A 141 -12.99 2.28 -1.85
CA VAL A 141 -12.24 3.30 -1.10
C VAL A 141 -11.34 2.69 -0.02
N GLU A 142 -11.64 1.49 0.49
CA GLU A 142 -10.75 0.78 1.43
C GLU A 142 -9.43 0.39 0.76
N LEU A 143 -9.48 -0.02 -0.50
CA LEU A 143 -8.27 -0.28 -1.30
C LEU A 143 -7.58 1.03 -1.70
N ALA A 144 -8.35 2.04 -2.07
CA ALA A 144 -7.85 3.35 -2.47
C ALA A 144 -7.02 3.99 -1.35
N LYS A 145 -7.41 3.88 -0.08
CA LYS A 145 -6.61 4.37 1.06
C LYS A 145 -5.18 3.82 1.04
N LEU A 146 -5.02 2.54 0.75
CA LEU A 146 -3.69 1.91 0.65
C LEU A 146 -2.93 2.42 -0.57
N ILE A 147 -3.60 2.53 -1.73
CA ILE A 147 -2.97 3.01 -2.97
C ILE A 147 -2.52 4.45 -2.81
N THR A 148 -3.33 5.32 -2.17
CA THR A 148 -2.95 6.71 -1.88
C THR A 148 -1.70 6.78 -1.00
N ILE A 149 -1.60 5.94 0.05
CA ILE A 149 -0.40 5.89 0.90
C ILE A 149 0.83 5.52 0.06
N PHE A 150 0.73 4.49 -0.78
CA PHE A 150 1.83 4.13 -1.69
C PHE A 150 2.15 5.24 -2.69
N PHE A 151 1.14 5.90 -3.24
CA PHE A 151 1.31 7.03 -4.15
C PHE A 151 2.10 8.16 -3.49
N ILE A 152 1.71 8.61 -2.31
CA ILE A 152 2.39 9.70 -1.59
C ILE A 152 3.80 9.26 -1.16
N ALA A 153 3.97 8.02 -0.66
CA ALA A 153 5.28 7.49 -0.30
C ALA A 153 6.25 7.46 -1.50
N THR A 154 5.76 7.02 -2.68
CA THR A 154 6.58 7.03 -3.91
C THR A 154 6.89 8.43 -4.39
N LEU A 155 5.94 9.36 -4.29
CA LEU A 155 6.16 10.76 -4.64
C LEU A 155 7.16 11.42 -3.68
N GLY A 156 7.03 11.18 -2.36
CA GLY A 156 7.95 11.66 -1.33
C GLY A 156 9.37 11.11 -1.51
N SER A 157 9.50 9.85 -1.93
CA SER A 157 10.81 9.24 -2.18
C SER A 157 11.62 9.94 -3.28
N GLN A 158 10.97 10.61 -4.22
CA GLN A 158 11.63 11.38 -5.28
C GLN A 158 12.39 12.62 -4.76
N TYR A 159 12.04 13.09 -3.55
CA TYR A 159 12.69 14.20 -2.87
C TYR A 159 13.86 13.75 -1.96
N ASN A 160 14.29 12.49 -2.03
CA ASN A 160 15.39 11.94 -1.21
C ASN A 160 15.24 12.20 0.30
N GLY A 161 14.01 12.24 0.80
CA GLY A 161 13.69 12.46 2.20
C GLY A 161 13.89 13.90 2.70
N ARG A 162 14.07 14.86 1.79
CA ARG A 162 14.21 16.29 2.12
C ARG A 162 13.24 17.11 1.28
N ILE A 163 12.36 17.82 1.96
CA ILE A 163 11.47 18.82 1.35
C ILE A 163 12.06 20.18 1.74
N ASP A 164 12.98 20.68 0.91
CA ASP A 164 13.73 21.90 1.22
C ASP A 164 12.99 23.18 0.82
N THR A 165 11.94 23.05 -0.01
CA THR A 165 11.24 24.22 -0.58
C THR A 165 9.75 24.18 -0.24
N VAL A 166 9.19 25.33 0.13
CA VAL A 166 7.73 25.48 0.34
C VAL A 166 6.95 25.07 -0.92
N ARG A 167 7.50 25.31 -2.09
CA ARG A 167 6.91 24.92 -3.37
C ARG A 167 6.71 23.39 -3.47
N ASP A 168 7.70 22.61 -3.04
CA ASP A 168 7.63 21.15 -3.09
C ASP A 168 6.61 20.61 -2.07
N TYR A 169 6.55 21.22 -0.90
CA TYR A 169 5.53 20.90 0.11
C TYR A 169 4.12 21.18 -0.42
N VAL A 170 3.89 22.36 -1.00
CA VAL A 170 2.58 22.72 -1.59
C VAL A 170 2.21 21.76 -2.74
N LYS A 171 3.19 21.34 -3.53
CA LYS A 171 2.99 20.36 -4.60
C LYS A 171 2.56 18.99 -4.05
N LEU A 172 3.19 18.51 -2.99
CA LEU A 172 2.82 17.24 -2.33
C LEU A 172 1.40 17.33 -1.74
N CYS A 173 1.09 18.42 -1.03
CA CYS A 173 -0.27 18.67 -0.52
C CYS A 173 -1.30 18.74 -1.65
N GLY A 174 -0.97 19.39 -2.76
CA GLY A 174 -1.83 19.45 -3.95
C GLY A 174 -2.08 18.07 -4.55
N MET A 175 -1.04 17.25 -4.65
CA MET A 175 -1.18 15.88 -5.15
C MET A 175 -2.01 14.99 -4.22
N LEU A 176 -1.86 15.13 -2.90
CA LEU A 176 -2.68 14.41 -1.91
C LEU A 176 -4.15 14.87 -1.94
N SER A 177 -4.38 16.15 -2.28
CA SER A 177 -5.74 16.70 -2.36
C SER A 177 -6.56 16.05 -3.48
N ILE A 178 -5.94 15.51 -4.52
CA ILE A 178 -6.64 14.89 -5.66
C ILE A 178 -7.44 13.65 -5.22
N PRO A 179 -6.83 12.59 -4.64
CA PRO A 179 -7.59 11.44 -4.15
C PRO A 179 -8.54 11.80 -3.00
N PHE A 180 -8.15 12.71 -2.11
CA PHE A 180 -9.02 13.22 -1.06
C PHE A 180 -10.33 13.79 -1.62
N LEU A 181 -10.23 14.74 -2.56
CA LEU A 181 -11.41 15.37 -3.18
C LEU A 181 -12.24 14.36 -3.99
N ALA A 182 -11.59 13.39 -4.63
CA ALA A 182 -12.31 12.33 -5.34
C ALA A 182 -13.17 11.49 -4.38
N VAL A 183 -12.66 11.12 -3.21
CA VAL A 183 -13.41 10.37 -2.18
C VAL A 183 -14.55 11.22 -1.60
N VAL A 184 -14.29 12.49 -1.30
CA VAL A 184 -15.33 13.41 -0.82
C VAL A 184 -16.44 13.60 -1.86
N ALA A 185 -16.10 13.68 -3.14
CA ALA A 185 -17.07 13.78 -4.24
C ALA A 185 -17.92 12.49 -4.40
N MET A 186 -17.47 11.37 -3.85
CA MET A 186 -18.27 10.12 -3.73
C MET A 186 -19.27 10.16 -2.57
N GLY A 187 -19.24 11.20 -1.75
CA GLY A 187 -20.10 11.37 -0.56
C GLY A 187 -19.55 10.72 0.71
N ASP A 188 -18.28 10.30 0.72
CA ASP A 188 -17.63 9.66 1.88
C ASP A 188 -16.56 10.59 2.49
N LEU A 189 -17.02 11.57 3.25
CA LEU A 189 -16.12 12.49 3.96
C LEU A 189 -15.26 11.76 5.00
N GLY A 190 -15.80 10.73 5.66
CA GLY A 190 -15.08 9.96 6.69
C GLY A 190 -13.83 9.28 6.10
N SER A 191 -14.01 8.53 5.02
CA SER A 191 -12.88 7.90 4.30
C SER A 191 -11.94 8.94 3.69
N GLY A 192 -12.48 10.07 3.20
CA GLY A 192 -11.66 11.18 2.70
C GLY A 192 -10.72 11.72 3.76
N LEU A 193 -11.19 11.97 4.98
CA LEU A 193 -10.34 12.40 6.10
C LEU A 193 -9.27 11.38 6.46
N VAL A 194 -9.59 10.08 6.42
CA VAL A 194 -8.58 9.03 6.63
C VAL A 194 -7.51 9.07 5.56
N VAL A 195 -7.88 9.25 4.28
CA VAL A 195 -6.94 9.43 3.15
C VAL A 195 -6.04 10.62 3.39
N LEU A 196 -6.63 11.77 3.76
CA LEU A 196 -5.88 13.00 3.98
C LEU A 196 -4.87 12.86 5.13
N VAL A 197 -5.32 12.37 6.29
CA VAL A 197 -4.47 12.23 7.48
C VAL A 197 -3.38 11.19 7.26
N SER A 198 -3.72 10.01 6.74
CA SER A 198 -2.74 8.96 6.49
C SER A 198 -1.70 9.37 5.44
N GLY A 199 -2.12 10.07 4.38
CA GLY A 199 -1.19 10.58 3.37
C GLY A 199 -0.32 11.73 3.87
N ALA A 200 -0.81 12.54 4.84
CA ALA A 200 -0.03 13.64 5.43
C ALA A 200 1.03 13.16 6.43
N ILE A 201 0.88 11.94 6.99
CA ILE A 201 1.85 11.33 7.92
C ILE A 201 3.03 10.70 7.19
N VAL A 202 2.85 10.28 5.95
CA VAL A 202 3.89 9.66 5.10
C VAL A 202 4.90 10.68 4.62
#